data_d0161a9b95a2de9792569d9689d8b5f2
#
_entry.id   d0161a9b95a2de9792569d9689d8b5f2
#
_cell.length_a   1.000
_cell.length_b   1.000
_cell.length_c   1.000
_cell.angle_alpha   90.00
_cell.angle_beta   90.00
_cell.angle_gamma   90.00
#
_symmetry.space_group_name_H-M   'P 1'
#
loop_
_entity.id
_entity.type
_entity.pdbx_description
1 polymer ?
#
loop_
_entity_poly.entity_id
_entity_poly.type
_entity_poly.pdbx_seq_one_letter_code
_entity_poly.pdbx_strand_id
1 'polypeptide(L)' 'MASLDLRPGAMVQYSPAHSDEWREGKLLKHSPNGEEWLVENRFGRFWLHVSRLRPPEGRPQPDHAA' A
#
# COMPACT_ATOMS: atom_id res chain seq x y z
N MET A 1 0.06 13.00 12.51
CA MET A 1 0.04 12.98 11.08
C MET A 1 0.49 11.64 10.54
N ALA A 2 -0.32 11.04 9.72
CA ALA A 2 -0.01 9.72 9.21
C ALA A 2 0.99 9.84 8.08
N SER A 3 1.99 9.01 8.07
CA SER A 3 2.91 8.93 6.96
C SER A 3 2.90 7.51 6.44
N LEU A 4 3.25 7.39 5.18
CA LEU A 4 3.27 6.10 4.55
C LEU A 4 4.49 5.33 5.03
N ASP A 5 4.22 4.15 5.57
CA ASP A 5 5.27 3.31 6.12
C ASP A 5 5.69 2.31 5.06
N LEU A 6 6.73 2.62 4.34
CA LEU A 6 7.18 1.78 3.23
C LEU A 6 8.23 0.80 3.71
N ARG A 7 7.80 -0.41 3.99
CA ARG A 7 8.70 -1.46 4.41
C ARG A 7 8.07 -2.80 4.05
N PRO A 8 8.88 -3.83 3.90
CA PRO A 8 8.36 -5.16 3.58
C PRO A 8 7.38 -5.61 4.66
N GLY A 9 6.28 -6.18 4.22
CA GLY A 9 5.27 -6.67 5.14
C GLY A 9 4.23 -5.66 5.53
N ALA A 10 4.42 -4.40 5.19
CA ALA A 10 3.46 -3.36 5.56
C ALA A 10 2.22 -3.46 4.69
N MET A 11 1.07 -3.20 5.29
CA MET A 11 -0.17 -3.11 4.55
C MET A 11 -0.36 -1.70 4.06
N VAL A 12 -0.79 -1.58 2.82
CA VAL A 12 -1.03 -0.26 2.22
C VAL A 12 -2.29 -0.33 1.39
N GLN A 13 -2.75 0.84 0.99
CA GLN A 13 -3.74 0.94 -0.07
C GLN A 13 -3.04 1.37 -1.34
N TYR A 14 -3.50 0.86 -2.44
CA TYR A 14 -2.90 1.18 -3.72
C TYR A 14 -3.99 1.41 -4.75
N SER A 15 -3.65 2.21 -5.76
CA SER A 15 -4.56 2.51 -6.84
C SER A 15 -3.93 2.01 -8.13
N PRO A 16 -4.53 1.00 -8.76
CA PRO A 16 -3.99 0.52 -10.05
C PRO A 16 -4.01 1.62 -11.09
N ALA A 17 -3.13 1.49 -12.08
CA ALA A 17 -2.87 2.57 -13.01
C ALA A 17 -4.11 3.09 -13.73
N HIS A 18 -5.08 2.25 -13.99
CA HIS A 18 -6.24 2.66 -14.77
C HIS A 18 -7.51 2.62 -13.94
N SER A 19 -7.38 2.86 -12.64
CA SER A 19 -8.51 2.76 -11.77
C SER A 19 -8.45 3.86 -10.73
N ASP A 20 -9.62 4.33 -10.34
CA ASP A 20 -9.73 5.29 -9.24
C ASP A 20 -9.98 4.61 -7.91
N GLU A 21 -10.08 3.30 -7.93
CA GLU A 21 -10.37 2.57 -6.71
C GLU A 21 -9.10 2.31 -5.93
N TRP A 22 -9.24 2.37 -4.62
CA TRP A 22 -8.14 2.03 -3.72
C TRP A 22 -8.39 0.66 -3.15
N ARG A 23 -7.35 -0.16 -3.20
CA ARG A 23 -7.43 -1.53 -2.74
C ARG A 23 -6.33 -1.78 -1.74
N GLU A 24 -6.50 -2.81 -0.94
CA GLU A 24 -5.50 -3.16 0.06
C GLU A 24 -4.55 -4.18 -0.49
N GLY A 25 -3.29 -4.03 -0.11
CA GLY A 25 -2.28 -5.00 -0.48
C GLY A 25 -1.14 -4.94 0.50
N LYS A 26 -0.22 -5.87 0.34
CA LYS A 26 0.94 -5.97 1.21
C LYS A 26 2.19 -5.68 0.41
N LEU A 27 3.06 -4.85 0.97
CA LEU A 27 4.33 -4.55 0.35
C LEU A 27 5.27 -5.73 0.54
N LEU A 28 5.94 -6.13 -0.53
CA LEU A 28 6.88 -7.24 -0.45
C LEU A 28 8.32 -6.76 -0.51
N LYS A 29 8.64 -5.93 -1.49
CA LYS A 29 9.98 -5.40 -1.62
C LYS A 29 9.93 -4.21 -2.56
N HIS A 30 10.98 -3.41 -2.52
CA HIS A 30 11.05 -2.24 -3.38
C HIS A 30 12.01 -2.51 -4.53
N SER A 31 11.91 -1.68 -5.56
CA SER A 31 12.85 -1.72 -6.67
C SER A 31 14.19 -1.15 -6.22
N PRO A 32 15.25 -1.39 -6.98
CA PRO A 32 16.57 -0.89 -6.59
C PRO A 32 16.62 0.62 -6.38
N ASN A 33 15.84 1.38 -7.14
CA ASN A 33 15.83 2.82 -6.98
C ASN A 33 14.83 3.28 -5.94
N GLY A 34 14.06 2.36 -5.36
CA GLY A 34 13.12 2.70 -4.32
C GLY A 34 11.85 3.39 -4.79
N GLU A 35 11.66 3.52 -6.10
CA GLU A 35 10.51 4.24 -6.60
C GLU A 35 9.29 3.36 -6.82
N GLU A 36 9.49 2.06 -6.82
CA GLU A 36 8.40 1.12 -7.01
C GLU A 36 8.42 0.07 -5.94
N TRP A 37 7.24 -0.42 -5.63
CA TRP A 37 7.11 -1.50 -4.66
C TRP A 37 6.31 -2.63 -5.27
N LEU A 38 6.72 -3.84 -4.95
CA LEU A 38 5.98 -5.03 -5.32
C LEU A 38 4.87 -5.20 -4.31
N VAL A 39 3.64 -5.18 -4.79
CA VAL A 39 2.45 -5.25 -3.95
C VAL A 39 1.76 -6.57 -4.23
N GLU A 40 1.35 -7.25 -3.19
CA GLU A 40 0.68 -8.53 -3.29
C GLU A 40 -0.74 -8.43 -2.78
N ASN A 41 -1.66 -9.00 -3.53
CA ASN A 41 -3.01 -9.21 -3.02
C ASN A 41 -3.45 -10.60 -3.45
N ARG A 42 -4.72 -10.91 -3.22
CA ARG A 42 -5.21 -12.26 -3.50
C ARG A 42 -5.20 -12.59 -4.99
N PHE A 43 -5.07 -11.60 -5.85
CA PHE A 43 -5.06 -11.82 -7.28
C PHE A 43 -3.68 -11.93 -7.86
N GLY A 44 -2.64 -11.62 -7.08
CA GLY A 44 -1.28 -11.72 -7.58
C GLY A 44 -0.39 -10.64 -7.04
N ARG A 45 0.70 -10.42 -7.74
CA ARG A 45 1.70 -9.43 -7.36
C ARG A 45 1.99 -8.54 -8.55
N PHE A 46 2.29 -7.28 -8.25
CA PHE A 46 2.59 -6.34 -9.32
C PHE A 46 3.36 -5.17 -8.75
N TRP A 47 4.11 -4.52 -9.64
CA TRP A 47 4.92 -3.38 -9.26
C TRP A 47 4.10 -2.11 -9.42
N LEU A 48 4.20 -1.22 -8.44
CA LEU A 48 3.51 0.05 -8.48
C LEU A 48 4.43 1.14 -8.02
N HIS A 49 4.33 2.29 -8.67
CA HIS A 49 5.08 3.46 -8.26
C HIS A 49 4.58 3.93 -6.90
N VAL A 50 5.49 4.48 -6.09
CA VAL A 50 5.12 4.90 -4.74
C VAL A 50 4.00 5.92 -4.74
N SER A 51 3.86 6.70 -5.80
CA SER A 51 2.77 7.67 -5.86
C SER A 51 1.39 7.02 -5.92
N ARG A 52 1.34 5.74 -6.17
CA ARG A 52 0.08 5.01 -6.20
C ARG A 52 -0.22 4.30 -4.89
N LEU A 53 0.57 4.57 -3.87
CA LEU A 53 0.41 3.95 -2.57
C LEU A 53 0.00 4.99 -1.55
N ARG A 54 -0.73 4.55 -0.54
CA ARG A 54 -1.07 5.43 0.57
C ARG A 54 -1.30 4.58 1.82
N PRO A 55 -1.28 5.20 3.00
CA PRO A 55 -1.50 4.45 4.23
C PRO A 55 -2.87 3.78 4.22
N PRO A 56 -3.00 2.66 4.91
CA PRO A 56 -4.30 2.00 5.02
C PRO A 56 -5.21 2.85 5.89
N GLU A 57 -6.08 3.58 5.25
CA GLU A 57 -6.96 4.48 5.98
C GLU A 57 -8.39 4.05 5.82
N GLY A 58 -9.27 4.80 6.47
CA GLY A 58 -10.66 4.43 6.46
C GLY A 58 -10.95 3.30 7.41
N ARG A 59 -9.93 2.81 8.05
CA ARG A 59 -10.08 1.75 9.02
C ARG A 59 -10.02 2.35 10.41
N PRO A 60 -11.06 2.21 11.21
CA PRO A 60 -11.01 2.73 12.57
C PRO A 60 -9.89 2.07 13.33
N GLN A 61 -9.17 2.84 14.07
CA GLN A 61 -8.15 2.29 14.94
C GLN A 61 -8.82 1.64 16.11
N PRO A 62 -8.39 0.47 16.48
CA PRO A 62 -9.00 -0.19 17.63
C PRO A 62 -8.95 0.66 18.90
N ASP A 63 -7.89 1.38 19.06
CA ASP A 63 -7.75 2.20 20.25
C ASP A 63 -8.66 3.42 20.21
N HIS A 64 -9.11 3.78 19.04
CA HIS A 64 -10.08 4.87 18.96
C HIS A 64 -11.35 4.50 19.64
N ALA A 65 -11.69 3.26 19.50
CA ALA A 65 -12.94 2.80 20.04
C ALA A 65 -12.97 2.95 21.53
N ALA A 66 -11.84 3.05 22.10
CA ALA A 66 -11.78 3.18 23.53
C ALA A 66 -12.33 4.53 23.98
#